data_e9ebeacb7680e8e46889809693e41a8a
#
_entry.id   e9ebeacb7680e8e46889809693e41a8a
#
_cell.length_a   1.000
_cell.length_b   1.000
_cell.length_c   1.000
_cell.angle_alpha   90.00
_cell.angle_beta   90.00
_cell.angle_gamma   90.00
#
_symmetry.space_group_name_H-M   'P 1'
#
loop_
_entity.id
_entity.type
_entity.pdbx_description
1 polymer ?
#
loop_
_entity_poly.entity_id
_entity_poly.type
_entity_poly.pdbx_seq_one_letter_code
_entity_poly.pdbx_strand_id
1 'polypeptide(L)'
;MATETIYTLSAPRDEEIFNQLSWFQRSRVKAARVLVVGCGALGNEVLKNLVLFGVEQLVLVDFDQVEPSNLTRSLLFTPEDAEHHTPKVEAAARSLRRLNPALQLQLIRGDITHDVGLGLLRQVDVAIGCVDNRWARFYLNRLCMRAGIPWVDGGIHELEGTVRVFQPGQNCYACNLGPEGQQELARRFSCANLIRRNETAGRAATTPVVAALIAAVQVQEAMKLIHRDEIATGRLTSLCGKMFYYEGEHLTSRLVQFAGYDAECPEHDRWEPVQPTPLTHQATAAEALAQLRQQLNWPEATLLLMDHTFVDYLIDRTTDQRIDVGLPDYAVEAFITTHPRGSQLPLQAFYQHEISRVDDQFPYPDLTLQALGIPDREVLVVEQAHEQCYIELTGCQSINH
;
A
#
# COMPACT_ATOMS: atom_id res chain seq x y z
N MET A 1 14.47 36.69 -34.15
CA MET A 1 14.03 36.64 -32.76
C MET A 1 12.75 35.80 -32.72
N ALA A 2 12.81 34.60 -32.19
CA ALA A 2 11.61 33.77 -32.00
C ALA A 2 10.83 34.33 -30.83
N THR A 3 9.61 34.78 -31.06
CA THR A 3 8.67 35.24 -30.02
C THR A 3 8.15 33.99 -29.33
N GLU A 4 8.55 33.78 -28.10
CA GLU A 4 8.03 32.74 -27.23
C GLU A 4 6.58 33.14 -26.85
N THR A 5 5.61 32.38 -27.39
CA THR A 5 4.20 32.60 -27.05
C THR A 5 3.85 31.75 -25.82
N ILE A 6 3.75 32.40 -24.67
CA ILE A 6 3.29 31.74 -23.44
C ILE A 6 1.77 31.58 -23.52
N TYR A 7 1.30 30.38 -23.73
CA TYR A 7 -0.13 30.03 -23.61
C TYR A 7 -0.48 29.85 -22.13
N THR A 8 -1.11 30.85 -21.54
CA THR A 8 -1.80 30.66 -20.25
C THR A 8 -3.12 29.94 -20.54
N LEU A 9 -3.17 28.65 -20.23
CA LEU A 9 -4.41 27.88 -20.24
C LEU A 9 -5.30 28.32 -19.06
N SER A 10 -6.01 29.42 -19.22
CA SER A 10 -7.02 29.90 -18.27
C SER A 10 -8.45 29.51 -18.69
N ALA A 11 -8.62 28.70 -19.73
CA ALA A 11 -9.92 28.18 -20.11
C ALA A 11 -10.30 27.04 -19.15
N PRO A 12 -11.55 27.06 -18.61
CA PRO A 12 -12.06 25.88 -17.92
C PRO A 12 -11.93 24.67 -18.87
N ARG A 13 -11.42 23.55 -18.38
CA ARG A 13 -11.41 22.29 -19.15
C ARG A 13 -12.82 22.10 -19.66
N ASP A 14 -12.98 21.83 -20.96
CA ASP A 14 -14.28 21.44 -21.51
C ASP A 14 -14.65 20.06 -20.93
N GLU A 15 -15.42 20.14 -19.86
CA GLU A 15 -15.81 19.01 -19.04
C GLU A 15 -17.06 18.33 -19.60
N GLU A 16 -17.68 18.89 -20.65
CA GLU A 16 -18.95 18.43 -21.18
C GLU A 16 -18.86 17.10 -21.91
N ILE A 17 -17.68 16.74 -22.43
CA ILE A 17 -17.50 15.49 -23.16
C ILE A 17 -17.79 14.26 -22.28
N PHE A 18 -17.42 14.27 -21.03
CA PHE A 18 -17.70 13.15 -20.10
C PHE A 18 -19.18 13.08 -19.71
N ASN A 19 -19.94 14.16 -19.78
CA ASN A 19 -21.38 14.18 -19.53
C ASN A 19 -22.16 13.39 -20.56
N GLN A 20 -21.54 13.06 -21.70
CA GLN A 20 -22.15 12.21 -22.74
C GLN A 20 -22.08 10.72 -22.39
N LEU A 21 -21.27 10.33 -21.42
CA LEU A 21 -21.20 8.96 -20.91
C LEU A 21 -22.35 8.74 -19.94
N SER A 22 -23.31 7.89 -20.31
CA SER A 22 -24.57 7.69 -19.58
C SER A 22 -24.42 7.17 -18.13
N TRP A 23 -23.27 6.61 -17.78
CA TRP A 23 -22.96 6.05 -16.46
C TRP A 23 -22.01 6.96 -15.65
N PHE A 24 -21.34 7.91 -16.29
CA PHE A 24 -20.28 8.71 -15.65
C PHE A 24 -20.87 9.89 -14.87
N GLN A 25 -20.48 10.00 -13.60
CA GLN A 25 -20.89 11.08 -12.70
C GLN A 25 -19.65 11.84 -12.24
N ARG A 26 -19.42 13.00 -12.84
CA ARG A 26 -18.24 13.82 -12.58
C ARG A 26 -18.07 14.17 -11.09
N SER A 27 -19.15 14.56 -10.42
CA SER A 27 -19.11 14.91 -9.00
C SER A 27 -18.59 13.80 -8.11
N ARG A 28 -18.90 12.53 -8.46
CA ARG A 28 -18.35 11.36 -7.75
C ARG A 28 -16.86 11.21 -8.00
N VAL A 29 -16.42 11.37 -9.25
CA VAL A 29 -15.00 11.22 -9.59
C VAL A 29 -14.16 12.29 -8.91
N LYS A 30 -14.65 13.54 -8.86
CA LYS A 30 -13.99 14.64 -8.13
C LYS A 30 -13.93 14.41 -6.62
N ALA A 31 -15.00 13.86 -6.03
CA ALA A 31 -15.09 13.58 -4.60
C ALA A 31 -14.32 12.32 -4.20
N ALA A 32 -14.09 11.40 -5.13
CA ALA A 32 -13.44 10.13 -4.86
C ALA A 32 -11.97 10.34 -4.46
N ARG A 33 -11.59 9.69 -3.37
CA ARG A 33 -10.21 9.63 -2.88
C ARG A 33 -9.58 8.30 -3.31
N VAL A 34 -8.55 8.38 -4.16
CA VAL A 34 -7.91 7.20 -4.76
C VAL A 34 -6.50 7.05 -4.22
N LEU A 35 -6.20 5.84 -3.70
CA LEU A 35 -4.85 5.45 -3.30
C LEU A 35 -4.14 4.78 -4.48
N VAL A 36 -2.92 5.22 -4.78
CA VAL A 36 -2.04 4.57 -5.76
C VAL A 36 -0.76 4.14 -5.06
N VAL A 37 -0.50 2.83 -5.07
CA VAL A 37 0.68 2.23 -4.47
C VAL A 37 1.65 1.81 -5.58
N GLY A 38 2.83 2.43 -5.58
CA GLY A 38 3.82 2.32 -6.65
C GLY A 38 3.68 3.42 -7.70
N CYS A 39 4.71 4.27 -7.83
CA CYS A 39 4.80 5.36 -8.80
C CYS A 39 5.80 5.05 -9.94
N GLY A 40 6.10 3.77 -10.19
CA GLY A 40 6.94 3.32 -11.29
C GLY A 40 6.27 3.46 -12.67
N ALA A 41 6.67 2.65 -13.66
CA ALA A 41 6.15 2.71 -15.03
C ALA A 41 4.61 2.61 -15.07
N LEU A 42 4.05 1.61 -14.39
CA LEU A 42 2.61 1.38 -14.32
C LEU A 42 1.90 2.52 -13.56
N GLY A 43 2.42 2.90 -12.39
CA GLY A 43 1.84 3.96 -11.58
C GLY A 43 1.84 5.32 -12.28
N ASN A 44 2.88 5.64 -13.05
CA ASN A 44 2.92 6.86 -13.87
C ASN A 44 1.72 6.95 -14.83
N GLU A 45 1.43 5.87 -15.53
CA GLU A 45 0.32 5.81 -16.49
C GLU A 45 -1.05 5.82 -15.78
N VAL A 46 -1.16 5.13 -14.64
CA VAL A 46 -2.37 5.15 -13.79
C VAL A 46 -2.65 6.57 -13.31
N LEU A 47 -1.67 7.25 -12.71
CA LEU A 47 -1.80 8.60 -12.18
C LEU A 47 -2.19 9.61 -13.26
N LYS A 48 -1.53 9.56 -14.43
CA LYS A 48 -1.89 10.39 -15.59
C LYS A 48 -3.36 10.17 -15.97
N ASN A 49 -3.80 8.93 -16.11
CA ASN A 49 -5.16 8.61 -16.53
C ASN A 49 -6.21 9.04 -15.50
N LEU A 50 -5.95 8.86 -14.19
CA LEU A 50 -6.84 9.32 -13.12
C LEU A 50 -7.05 10.84 -13.18
N VAL A 51 -5.97 11.60 -13.36
CA VAL A 51 -6.03 13.07 -13.46
C VAL A 51 -6.77 13.51 -14.71
N LEU A 52 -6.62 12.80 -15.83
CA LEU A 52 -7.36 13.08 -17.07
C LEU A 52 -8.85 12.79 -16.92
N PHE A 53 -9.26 11.77 -16.15
CA PHE A 53 -10.65 11.52 -15.79
C PHE A 53 -11.24 12.57 -14.83
N GLY A 54 -10.39 13.37 -14.19
CA GLY A 54 -10.83 14.42 -13.27
C GLY A 54 -10.87 14.01 -11.80
N VAL A 55 -10.16 12.96 -11.41
CA VAL A 55 -9.91 12.68 -9.98
C VAL A 55 -9.10 13.81 -9.39
N GLU A 56 -9.57 14.36 -8.27
CA GLU A 56 -8.93 15.50 -7.60
C GLU A 56 -8.26 15.15 -6.28
N GLN A 57 -8.54 13.98 -5.69
CA GLN A 57 -7.98 13.55 -4.41
C GLN A 57 -7.18 12.26 -4.59
N LEU A 58 -5.85 12.36 -4.49
CA LEU A 58 -4.94 11.23 -4.67
C LEU A 58 -4.03 11.06 -3.46
N VAL A 59 -3.84 9.82 -3.04
CA VAL A 59 -2.79 9.41 -2.10
C VAL A 59 -1.77 8.59 -2.87
N LEU A 60 -0.52 9.00 -2.83
CA LEU A 60 0.59 8.35 -3.53
C LEU A 60 1.53 7.71 -2.51
N VAL A 61 1.82 6.43 -2.68
CA VAL A 61 2.75 5.66 -1.83
C VAL A 61 3.86 5.07 -2.68
N ASP A 62 5.10 5.44 -2.42
CA ASP A 62 6.31 4.85 -3.03
C ASP A 62 7.53 5.24 -2.21
N PHE A 63 8.43 4.32 -1.91
CA PHE A 63 9.65 4.57 -1.13
C PHE A 63 10.87 4.89 -2.00
N ASP A 64 10.80 4.62 -3.31
CA ASP A 64 11.91 4.77 -4.24
C ASP A 64 12.19 6.22 -4.64
N GLN A 65 13.38 6.41 -5.17
CA GLN A 65 13.82 7.62 -5.86
C GLN A 65 13.83 7.41 -7.37
N VAL A 66 13.80 8.50 -8.12
CA VAL A 66 13.89 8.47 -9.57
C VAL A 66 15.33 8.12 -9.98
N GLU A 67 15.46 7.15 -10.86
CA GLU A 67 16.72 6.72 -11.46
C GLU A 67 16.71 6.96 -12.99
N PRO A 68 17.88 7.10 -13.64
CA PRO A 68 17.96 7.25 -15.10
C PRO A 68 17.23 6.14 -15.86
N SER A 69 17.25 4.91 -15.34
CA SER A 69 16.55 3.76 -15.94
C SER A 69 15.02 3.93 -15.97
N ASN A 70 14.44 4.78 -15.13
CA ASN A 70 13.00 5.03 -15.08
C ASN A 70 12.52 5.91 -16.24
N LEU A 71 13.37 6.80 -16.75
CA LEU A 71 13.00 7.80 -17.76
C LEU A 71 12.53 7.19 -19.10
N THR A 72 12.91 5.95 -19.37
CA THR A 72 12.50 5.25 -20.60
C THR A 72 11.04 4.80 -20.61
N ARG A 73 10.37 4.79 -19.44
CA ARG A 73 9.01 4.25 -19.26
C ARG A 73 8.14 4.98 -18.23
N SER A 74 8.57 6.15 -17.77
CA SER A 74 7.86 6.93 -16.75
C SER A 74 7.71 8.37 -17.18
N LEU A 75 6.52 8.73 -17.68
CA LEU A 75 6.23 10.04 -18.30
C LEU A 75 6.31 11.20 -17.30
N LEU A 76 5.99 10.97 -16.03
CA LEU A 76 5.90 12.02 -15.01
C LEU A 76 7.27 12.41 -14.43
N PHE A 77 8.35 11.76 -14.84
CA PHE A 77 9.70 12.01 -14.37
C PHE A 77 10.55 12.74 -15.40
N THR A 78 11.46 13.57 -14.94
CA THR A 78 12.37 14.36 -15.78
C THR A 78 13.82 13.91 -15.58
N PRO A 79 14.75 14.22 -16.51
CA PRO A 79 16.19 13.98 -16.31
C PRO A 79 16.73 14.64 -15.03
N GLU A 80 16.24 15.83 -14.69
CA GLU A 80 16.59 16.54 -13.45
C GLU A 80 16.18 15.74 -12.20
N ASP A 81 15.02 15.06 -12.22
CA ASP A 81 14.60 14.17 -11.14
C ASP A 81 15.57 13.01 -10.92
N ALA A 82 16.06 12.44 -12.01
CA ALA A 82 17.02 11.33 -11.95
C ALA A 82 18.40 11.79 -11.47
N GLU A 83 18.83 12.99 -11.86
CA GLU A 83 20.09 13.58 -11.42
C GLU A 83 20.10 13.88 -9.92
N HIS A 84 18.97 14.38 -9.39
CA HIS A 84 18.85 14.72 -7.97
C HIS A 84 18.30 13.59 -7.11
N HIS A 85 18.07 12.40 -7.65
CA HIS A 85 17.44 11.28 -6.92
C HIS A 85 16.14 11.70 -6.21
N THR A 86 15.31 12.50 -6.90
CA THR A 86 14.04 12.98 -6.36
C THR A 86 13.14 11.81 -5.98
N PRO A 87 12.48 11.80 -4.79
CA PRO A 87 11.50 10.79 -4.46
C PRO A 87 10.42 10.66 -5.54
N LYS A 88 10.07 9.43 -5.95
CA LYS A 88 9.13 9.19 -7.04
C LYS A 88 7.78 9.86 -6.81
N VAL A 89 7.28 9.84 -5.57
CA VAL A 89 6.01 10.50 -5.21
C VAL A 89 6.05 12.02 -5.43
N GLU A 90 7.18 12.66 -5.13
CA GLU A 90 7.36 14.12 -5.30
C GLU A 90 7.48 14.51 -6.77
N ALA A 91 8.28 13.76 -7.55
CA ALA A 91 8.44 13.97 -8.98
C ALA A 91 7.10 13.80 -9.71
N ALA A 92 6.35 12.74 -9.40
CA ALA A 92 5.01 12.51 -9.92
C ALA A 92 4.06 13.66 -9.55
N ALA A 93 4.01 14.04 -8.27
CA ALA A 93 3.13 15.11 -7.79
C ALA A 93 3.37 16.43 -8.50
N ARG A 94 4.63 16.84 -8.71
CA ARG A 94 5.00 18.05 -9.45
C ARG A 94 4.47 18.04 -10.88
N SER A 95 4.61 16.91 -11.58
CA SER A 95 4.13 16.75 -12.94
C SER A 95 2.60 16.71 -13.02
N LEU A 96 1.94 16.04 -12.07
CA LEU A 96 0.47 15.97 -12.01
C LEU A 96 -0.17 17.32 -11.72
N ARG A 97 0.43 18.15 -10.85
CA ARG A 97 -0.04 19.53 -10.59
C ARG A 97 0.02 20.42 -11.82
N ARG A 98 0.93 20.17 -12.77
CA ARG A 98 0.95 20.86 -14.07
C ARG A 98 -0.24 20.44 -14.94
N LEU A 99 -0.69 19.19 -14.84
CA LEU A 99 -1.87 18.69 -15.56
C LEU A 99 -3.17 19.20 -14.94
N ASN A 100 -3.26 19.22 -13.62
CA ASN A 100 -4.40 19.74 -12.87
C ASN A 100 -3.95 20.44 -11.58
N PRO A 101 -3.93 21.79 -11.57
CA PRO A 101 -3.55 22.56 -10.38
C PRO A 101 -4.49 22.42 -9.18
N ALA A 102 -5.72 21.91 -9.37
CA ALA A 102 -6.69 21.70 -8.29
C ALA A 102 -6.48 20.38 -7.52
N LEU A 103 -5.48 19.58 -7.89
CA LEU A 103 -5.20 18.30 -7.24
C LEU A 103 -4.82 18.46 -5.77
N GLN A 104 -5.51 17.70 -4.94
CA GLN A 104 -5.17 17.46 -3.54
C GLN A 104 -4.36 16.16 -3.45
N LEU A 105 -3.08 16.30 -3.15
CA LEU A 105 -2.14 15.19 -3.15
C LEU A 105 -1.62 14.96 -1.73
N GLN A 106 -1.82 13.75 -1.22
CA GLN A 106 -1.11 13.26 -0.05
C GLN A 106 0.02 12.36 -0.52
N LEU A 107 1.26 12.68 -0.14
CA LEU A 107 2.45 11.95 -0.56
C LEU A 107 3.02 11.19 0.63
N ILE A 108 3.21 9.90 0.46
CA ILE A 108 3.83 9.02 1.46
C ILE A 108 5.08 8.43 0.82
N ARG A 109 6.24 8.92 1.24
CA ARG A 109 7.52 8.33 0.91
C ARG A 109 7.77 7.16 1.85
N GLY A 110 7.22 6.01 1.52
CA GLY A 110 7.25 4.85 2.41
C GLY A 110 6.80 3.57 1.74
N ASP A 111 6.97 2.47 2.47
CA ASP A 111 6.55 1.13 2.06
C ASP A 111 5.14 0.85 2.56
N ILE A 112 4.26 0.35 1.69
CA ILE A 112 2.88 -0.05 2.02
C ILE A 112 2.83 -1.08 3.15
N THR A 113 3.91 -1.82 3.37
CA THR A 113 3.94 -2.91 4.34
C THR A 113 4.10 -2.46 5.80
N HIS A 114 4.54 -1.20 6.05
CA HIS A 114 4.78 -0.72 7.41
C HIS A 114 4.64 0.80 7.61
N ASP A 115 4.59 1.62 6.54
CA ASP A 115 4.49 3.07 6.66
C ASP A 115 3.07 3.61 6.44
N VAL A 116 2.09 2.74 6.16
CA VAL A 116 0.72 3.14 5.85
C VAL A 116 -0.25 2.51 6.82
N GLY A 117 -0.87 3.33 7.66
CA GLY A 117 -1.85 2.89 8.64
C GLY A 117 -3.22 2.56 8.02
N LEU A 118 -3.90 1.60 8.62
CA LEU A 118 -5.22 1.13 8.16
C LEU A 118 -6.27 2.25 8.16
N GLY A 119 -6.21 3.20 9.10
CA GLY A 119 -7.13 4.34 9.15
C GLY A 119 -7.04 5.26 7.94
N LEU A 120 -5.88 5.33 7.27
CA LEU A 120 -5.78 6.03 5.99
C LEU A 120 -6.61 5.35 4.90
N LEU A 121 -6.53 4.01 4.80
CA LEU A 121 -7.29 3.24 3.80
C LEU A 121 -8.79 3.36 4.03
N ARG A 122 -9.25 3.47 5.27
CA ARG A 122 -10.67 3.68 5.62
C ARG A 122 -11.25 4.98 5.06
N GLN A 123 -10.40 5.91 4.62
CA GLN A 123 -10.78 7.18 3.98
C GLN A 123 -10.67 7.15 2.45
N VAL A 124 -10.38 6.00 1.86
CA VAL A 124 -10.15 5.82 0.43
C VAL A 124 -11.34 5.09 -0.18
N ASP A 125 -11.78 5.49 -1.37
CA ASP A 125 -12.87 4.85 -2.09
C ASP A 125 -12.42 3.63 -2.90
N VAL A 126 -11.19 3.69 -3.44
CA VAL A 126 -10.57 2.61 -4.20
C VAL A 126 -9.05 2.71 -4.13
N ALA A 127 -8.36 1.57 -3.99
CA ALA A 127 -6.92 1.48 -4.09
C ALA A 127 -6.49 0.87 -5.43
N ILE A 128 -5.35 1.32 -5.97
CA ILE A 128 -4.76 0.79 -7.20
C ILE A 128 -3.33 0.35 -6.89
N GLY A 129 -3.05 -0.95 -7.06
CA GLY A 129 -1.74 -1.55 -6.88
C GLY A 129 -0.94 -1.53 -8.17
N CYS A 130 0.21 -0.84 -8.15
CA CYS A 130 1.18 -0.73 -9.24
C CYS A 130 2.56 -1.23 -8.79
N VAL A 131 2.56 -2.24 -7.93
CA VAL A 131 3.75 -2.81 -7.28
C VAL A 131 4.31 -4.00 -8.07
N ASP A 132 5.60 -4.26 -7.92
CA ASP A 132 6.33 -5.28 -8.68
C ASP A 132 6.57 -6.58 -7.92
N ASN A 133 6.19 -6.66 -6.65
CA ASN A 133 6.41 -7.85 -5.83
C ASN A 133 5.11 -8.38 -5.18
N ARG A 134 5.11 -9.68 -4.86
CA ARG A 134 3.95 -10.38 -4.28
C ARG A 134 3.65 -9.96 -2.85
N TRP A 135 4.68 -9.57 -2.09
CA TRP A 135 4.56 -9.19 -0.70
C TRP A 135 3.78 -7.89 -0.53
N ALA A 136 4.15 -6.85 -1.29
CA ALA A 136 3.41 -5.59 -1.30
C ALA A 136 1.95 -5.78 -1.75
N ARG A 137 1.71 -6.67 -2.76
CA ARG A 137 0.34 -7.02 -3.17
C ARG A 137 -0.45 -7.70 -2.06
N PHE A 138 0.18 -8.61 -1.35
CA PHE A 138 -0.46 -9.32 -0.23
C PHE A 138 -0.83 -8.35 0.89
N TYR A 139 0.09 -7.45 1.28
CA TYR A 139 -0.18 -6.43 2.29
C TYR A 139 -1.27 -5.46 1.86
N LEU A 140 -1.21 -4.96 0.62
CA LEU A 140 -2.26 -4.10 0.08
C LEU A 140 -3.63 -4.80 0.10
N ASN A 141 -3.68 -6.09 -0.27
CA ASN A 141 -4.90 -6.88 -0.14
C ASN A 141 -5.41 -6.93 1.29
N ARG A 142 -4.54 -7.29 2.25
CA ARG A 142 -4.85 -7.35 3.68
C ARG A 142 -5.44 -6.04 4.19
N LEU A 143 -4.75 -4.93 3.93
CA LEU A 143 -5.21 -3.61 4.34
C LEU A 143 -6.55 -3.24 3.69
N CYS A 144 -6.73 -3.50 2.40
CA CYS A 144 -7.99 -3.22 1.71
C CYS A 144 -9.16 -4.07 2.23
N MET A 145 -8.94 -5.36 2.50
CA MET A 145 -9.98 -6.24 3.06
C MET A 145 -10.37 -5.78 4.47
N ARG A 146 -9.41 -5.51 5.35
CA ARG A 146 -9.67 -5.00 6.71
C ARG A 146 -10.36 -3.63 6.72
N ALA A 147 -9.96 -2.72 5.82
CA ALA A 147 -10.60 -1.42 5.66
C ALA A 147 -12.00 -1.48 5.01
N GLY A 148 -12.33 -2.59 4.36
CA GLY A 148 -13.59 -2.75 3.66
C GLY A 148 -13.65 -2.01 2.32
N ILE A 149 -12.52 -1.79 1.63
CA ILE A 149 -12.44 -1.06 0.36
C ILE A 149 -12.06 -1.98 -0.81
N PRO A 150 -12.55 -1.72 -2.03
CA PRO A 150 -12.12 -2.44 -3.22
C PRO A 150 -10.72 -2.00 -3.67
N TRP A 151 -10.01 -2.89 -4.36
CA TRP A 151 -8.75 -2.54 -4.98
C TRP A 151 -8.54 -3.21 -6.33
N VAL A 152 -7.72 -2.56 -7.17
CA VAL A 152 -7.40 -3.00 -8.52
C VAL A 152 -5.90 -3.26 -8.60
N ASP A 153 -5.52 -4.51 -8.85
CA ASP A 153 -4.13 -4.92 -9.02
C ASP A 153 -3.74 -4.89 -10.50
N GLY A 154 -2.54 -4.39 -10.79
CA GLY A 154 -1.90 -4.48 -12.10
C GLY A 154 -0.58 -5.21 -12.02
N GLY A 155 -0.34 -6.11 -12.96
CA GLY A 155 0.93 -6.80 -13.14
C GLY A 155 1.41 -6.65 -14.56
N ILE A 156 2.71 -6.39 -14.73
CA ILE A 156 3.36 -6.29 -16.06
C ILE A 156 4.66 -7.08 -16.07
N HIS A 157 4.90 -7.79 -17.15
CA HIS A 157 6.14 -8.53 -17.36
C HIS A 157 6.42 -8.65 -18.88
N GLU A 158 7.56 -8.14 -19.32
CA GLU A 158 7.94 -8.12 -20.74
C GLU A 158 6.83 -7.53 -21.63
N LEU A 159 6.18 -8.37 -22.44
CA LEU A 159 5.07 -8.02 -23.32
C LEU A 159 3.70 -8.44 -22.75
N GLU A 160 3.66 -8.96 -21.53
CA GLU A 160 2.45 -9.46 -20.90
C GLU A 160 1.94 -8.53 -19.80
N GLY A 161 0.65 -8.61 -19.52
CA GLY A 161 0.09 -7.87 -18.40
C GLY A 161 -1.22 -8.45 -17.86
N THR A 162 -1.51 -8.15 -16.61
CA THR A 162 -2.73 -8.61 -15.93
C THR A 162 -3.40 -7.47 -15.19
N VAL A 163 -4.74 -7.51 -15.14
CA VAL A 163 -5.52 -6.67 -14.22
C VAL A 163 -6.50 -7.56 -13.45
N ARG A 164 -6.57 -7.35 -12.14
CA ARG A 164 -7.44 -8.07 -11.21
C ARG A 164 -8.19 -7.07 -10.34
N VAL A 165 -9.44 -7.38 -10.02
CA VAL A 165 -10.26 -6.56 -9.12
C VAL A 165 -10.66 -7.42 -7.94
N PHE A 166 -10.45 -6.90 -6.75
CA PHE A 166 -10.80 -7.53 -5.49
C PHE A 166 -11.73 -6.61 -4.69
N GLN A 167 -12.75 -7.21 -4.08
CA GLN A 167 -13.75 -6.50 -3.27
C GLN A 167 -13.98 -7.25 -1.96
N PRO A 168 -14.24 -6.54 -0.85
CA PRO A 168 -14.63 -7.17 0.40
C PRO A 168 -15.86 -8.07 0.24
N GLY A 169 -15.86 -9.20 0.93
CA GLY A 169 -16.93 -10.20 0.83
C GLY A 169 -16.89 -11.06 -0.44
N GLN A 170 -15.84 -10.94 -1.22
CA GLN A 170 -15.60 -11.75 -2.40
C GLN A 170 -14.20 -12.39 -2.35
N ASN A 171 -13.86 -13.17 -3.38
CA ASN A 171 -12.53 -13.72 -3.54
C ASN A 171 -11.46 -12.61 -3.48
N CYS A 172 -10.39 -12.83 -2.70
CA CYS A 172 -9.30 -11.88 -2.52
C CYS A 172 -7.99 -12.34 -3.18
N TYR A 173 -6.95 -11.53 -3.12
CA TYR A 173 -5.64 -11.87 -3.69
C TYR A 173 -5.08 -13.17 -3.10
N ALA A 174 -5.18 -13.35 -1.77
CA ALA A 174 -4.67 -14.53 -1.08
C ALA A 174 -5.38 -15.83 -1.50
N CYS A 175 -6.70 -15.79 -1.76
CA CYS A 175 -7.45 -16.94 -2.27
C CYS A 175 -6.92 -17.45 -3.63
N ASN A 176 -6.26 -16.59 -4.40
CA ASN A 176 -5.76 -16.92 -5.73
C ASN A 176 -4.27 -17.24 -5.76
N LEU A 177 -3.62 -17.30 -4.60
CA LEU A 177 -2.23 -17.72 -4.51
C LEU A 177 -2.16 -19.25 -4.65
N GLY A 178 -1.47 -19.71 -5.69
CA GLY A 178 -1.15 -21.14 -5.80
C GLY A 178 -0.20 -21.62 -4.69
N PRO A 179 0.07 -22.93 -4.63
CA PRO A 179 0.92 -23.50 -3.58
C PRO A 179 2.29 -22.84 -3.44
N GLU A 180 2.90 -22.42 -4.52
CA GLU A 180 4.19 -21.70 -4.51
C GLU A 180 4.06 -20.32 -3.87
N GLY A 181 3.01 -19.56 -4.19
CA GLY A 181 2.75 -18.26 -3.59
C GLY A 181 2.43 -18.36 -2.10
N GLN A 182 1.67 -19.37 -1.70
CA GLN A 182 1.40 -19.66 -0.29
C GLN A 182 2.67 -20.06 0.47
N GLN A 183 3.54 -20.88 -0.13
CA GLN A 183 4.84 -21.23 0.46
C GLN A 183 5.76 -20.02 0.58
N GLU A 184 5.78 -19.13 -0.41
CA GLU A 184 6.56 -17.88 -0.35
C GLU A 184 6.09 -17.01 0.82
N LEU A 185 4.79 -16.82 0.98
CA LEU A 185 4.22 -16.08 2.10
C LEU A 185 4.52 -16.77 3.44
N ALA A 186 4.27 -18.07 3.53
CA ALA A 186 4.55 -18.84 4.76
C ALA A 186 6.02 -18.75 5.18
N ARG A 187 6.96 -18.75 4.23
CA ARG A 187 8.38 -18.54 4.51
C ARG A 187 8.66 -17.14 5.06
N ARG A 188 7.93 -16.12 4.63
CA ARG A 188 8.09 -14.74 5.12
C ARG A 188 7.47 -14.53 6.50
N PHE A 189 6.42 -15.27 6.83
CA PHE A 189 5.80 -15.27 8.17
C PHE A 189 6.49 -16.22 9.16
N SER A 190 7.36 -17.14 8.72
CA SER A 190 8.08 -18.00 9.65
C SER A 190 9.33 -17.30 10.17
N CYS A 191 9.45 -17.23 11.49
CA CYS A 191 10.56 -16.60 12.22
C CYS A 191 11.98 -17.08 11.82
N ALA A 192 12.09 -18.12 11.03
CA ALA A 192 13.36 -18.71 10.56
C ALA A 192 13.87 -18.13 9.24
N ASN A 193 13.08 -17.36 8.51
CA ASN A 193 13.40 -16.95 7.15
C ASN A 193 13.07 -15.48 6.88
N LEU A 194 13.76 -14.58 7.53
CA LEU A 194 13.93 -13.22 7.01
C LEU A 194 14.78 -13.30 5.73
N ILE A 195 14.14 -13.78 4.68
CA ILE A 195 14.72 -13.74 3.35
C ILE A 195 14.74 -12.26 2.96
N ARG A 196 15.91 -11.79 2.58
CA ARG A 196 16.16 -10.46 2.06
C ARG A 196 14.96 -9.93 1.31
N ARG A 197 14.30 -8.92 1.87
CA ARG A 197 13.13 -8.26 1.28
C ARG A 197 13.44 -7.68 -0.10
N ASN A 198 14.72 -7.49 -0.42
CA ASN A 198 15.21 -6.78 -1.60
C ASN A 198 15.89 -7.62 -2.69
N GLU A 199 16.21 -8.89 -2.49
CA GLU A 199 17.01 -9.64 -3.48
C GLU A 199 16.20 -10.27 -4.62
N THR A 200 14.88 -10.37 -4.53
CA THR A 200 14.04 -10.95 -5.58
C THR A 200 13.10 -9.96 -6.27
N ALA A 201 13.17 -8.69 -5.94
CA ALA A 201 12.62 -7.64 -6.80
C ALA A 201 13.51 -7.51 -8.04
N GLY A 202 13.58 -8.57 -8.84
CA GLY A 202 14.07 -8.47 -10.20
C GLY A 202 13.21 -7.41 -10.87
N ARG A 203 13.83 -6.29 -11.24
CA ARG A 203 13.14 -5.23 -12.00
C ARG A 203 12.49 -5.90 -13.19
N ALA A 204 11.16 -6.07 -13.15
CA ALA A 204 10.44 -6.70 -14.25
C ALA A 204 10.76 -5.90 -15.52
N ALA A 205 11.38 -6.57 -16.49
CA ALA A 205 11.60 -5.98 -17.79
C ALA A 205 10.18 -5.67 -18.34
N THR A 206 9.96 -4.41 -18.71
CA THR A 206 8.65 -3.98 -19.23
C THR A 206 8.81 -2.86 -20.24
N THR A 207 7.83 -2.73 -21.12
CA THR A 207 7.76 -1.67 -22.10
C THR A 207 6.75 -0.59 -21.66
N PRO A 208 6.92 0.66 -22.10
CA PRO A 208 5.95 1.71 -21.85
C PRO A 208 4.58 1.37 -22.46
N VAL A 209 4.54 0.59 -23.53
CA VAL A 209 3.30 0.19 -24.21
C VAL A 209 2.44 -0.73 -23.32
N VAL A 210 3.05 -1.77 -22.74
CA VAL A 210 2.32 -2.68 -21.84
C VAL A 210 1.91 -1.95 -20.57
N ALA A 211 2.77 -1.10 -20.01
CA ALA A 211 2.44 -0.27 -18.86
C ALA A 211 1.21 0.61 -19.14
N ALA A 212 1.17 1.30 -20.29
CA ALA A 212 0.06 2.16 -20.67
C ALA A 212 -1.25 1.37 -20.85
N LEU A 213 -1.20 0.18 -21.50
CA LEU A 213 -2.37 -0.67 -21.73
C LEU A 213 -2.97 -1.18 -20.42
N ILE A 214 -2.13 -1.73 -19.54
CA ILE A 214 -2.57 -2.29 -18.26
C ILE A 214 -3.09 -1.18 -17.34
N ALA A 215 -2.41 -0.03 -17.28
CA ALA A 215 -2.88 1.13 -16.53
C ALA A 215 -4.24 1.64 -17.03
N ALA A 216 -4.47 1.64 -18.33
CA ALA A 216 -5.77 2.05 -18.90
C ALA A 216 -6.90 1.12 -18.42
N VAL A 217 -6.68 -0.20 -18.40
CA VAL A 217 -7.65 -1.16 -17.87
C VAL A 217 -7.83 -1.00 -16.35
N GLN A 218 -6.75 -0.81 -15.57
CA GLN A 218 -6.84 -0.57 -14.13
C GLN A 218 -7.69 0.67 -13.81
N VAL A 219 -7.43 1.79 -14.49
CA VAL A 219 -8.19 3.02 -14.27
C VAL A 219 -9.64 2.88 -14.71
N GLN A 220 -9.91 2.18 -15.83
CA GLN A 220 -11.26 1.88 -16.24
C GLN A 220 -12.04 1.09 -15.18
N GLU A 221 -11.41 0.09 -14.54
CA GLU A 221 -12.02 -0.66 -13.44
C GLU A 221 -12.20 0.21 -12.19
N ALA A 222 -11.22 1.03 -11.83
CA ALA A 222 -11.35 1.98 -10.71
C ALA A 222 -12.52 2.94 -10.92
N MET A 223 -12.71 3.48 -12.13
CA MET A 223 -13.86 4.32 -12.46
C MET A 223 -15.18 3.59 -12.28
N LYS A 224 -15.27 2.32 -12.67
CA LYS A 224 -16.47 1.49 -12.42
C LYS A 224 -16.72 1.29 -10.92
N LEU A 225 -15.67 1.04 -10.13
CA LEU A 225 -15.80 0.87 -8.68
C LEU A 225 -16.23 2.15 -7.95
N ILE A 226 -15.81 3.32 -8.42
CA ILE A 226 -16.32 4.62 -7.95
C ILE A 226 -17.83 4.76 -8.25
N HIS A 227 -18.30 4.13 -9.31
CA HIS A 227 -19.73 4.09 -9.72
C HIS A 227 -20.38 2.75 -9.36
N ARG A 228 -20.12 2.24 -8.15
CA ARG A 228 -20.58 0.90 -7.71
C ARG A 228 -22.09 0.67 -7.78
N ASP A 229 -22.89 1.71 -7.70
CA ASP A 229 -24.36 1.65 -7.91
C ASP A 229 -24.71 1.28 -9.36
N GLU A 230 -23.94 1.73 -10.33
CA GLU A 230 -24.10 1.34 -11.73
C GLU A 230 -23.74 -0.15 -11.95
N ILE A 231 -22.80 -0.68 -11.16
CA ILE A 231 -22.52 -2.12 -11.11
C ILE A 231 -23.69 -2.87 -10.47
N ALA A 232 -24.21 -2.37 -9.35
CA ALA A 232 -25.32 -2.99 -8.62
C ALA A 232 -26.62 -3.06 -9.46
N THR A 233 -26.85 -2.06 -10.32
CA THR A 233 -27.99 -2.04 -11.25
C THR A 233 -27.75 -2.85 -12.54
N GLY A 234 -26.56 -3.41 -12.72
CA GLY A 234 -26.19 -4.19 -13.92
C GLY A 234 -25.89 -3.33 -15.15
N ARG A 235 -25.83 -2.00 -15.03
CA ARG A 235 -25.45 -1.10 -16.13
C ARG A 235 -23.95 -1.19 -16.45
N LEU A 236 -23.13 -1.42 -15.44
CA LEU A 236 -21.71 -1.69 -15.58
C LEU A 236 -21.38 -3.08 -15.07
N THR A 237 -20.35 -3.70 -15.64
CA THR A 237 -19.80 -4.98 -15.19
C THR A 237 -18.33 -4.78 -14.82
N SER A 238 -17.95 -5.14 -13.57
CA SER A 238 -16.55 -5.11 -13.14
C SER A 238 -15.84 -6.44 -13.44
N LEU A 239 -14.51 -6.40 -13.36
CA LEU A 239 -13.66 -7.60 -13.43
C LEU A 239 -13.65 -8.42 -12.12
N CYS A 240 -14.45 -8.06 -11.11
CA CYS A 240 -14.47 -8.79 -9.85
C CYS A 240 -14.70 -10.30 -10.08
N GLY A 241 -13.86 -11.13 -9.46
CA GLY A 241 -13.86 -12.58 -9.67
C GLY A 241 -13.18 -13.06 -10.96
N LYS A 242 -12.56 -12.15 -11.70
CA LYS A 242 -11.86 -12.46 -12.96
C LYS A 242 -10.52 -11.72 -13.03
N MET A 243 -9.65 -12.21 -13.89
CA MET A 243 -8.42 -11.56 -14.31
C MET A 243 -8.48 -11.25 -15.79
N PHE A 244 -8.24 -10.00 -16.15
CA PHE A 244 -7.89 -9.65 -17.52
C PHE A 244 -6.42 -10.03 -17.73
N TYR A 245 -6.12 -10.80 -18.75
CA TYR A 245 -4.78 -11.18 -19.18
C TYR A 245 -4.57 -10.70 -20.60
N TYR A 246 -3.46 -9.99 -20.80
CA TYR A 246 -2.99 -9.51 -22.10
C TYR A 246 -1.66 -10.16 -22.44
N GLU A 247 -1.56 -10.64 -23.66
CA GLU A 247 -0.37 -11.24 -24.23
C GLU A 247 0.00 -10.47 -25.49
N GLY A 248 1.11 -9.75 -25.42
CA GLY A 248 1.50 -8.77 -26.44
C GLY A 248 2.21 -9.35 -27.65
N GLU A 249 2.77 -10.57 -27.57
CA GLU A 249 3.42 -11.19 -28.72
C GLU A 249 2.42 -11.43 -29.87
N HIS A 250 1.21 -11.91 -29.52
CA HIS A 250 0.17 -12.18 -30.50
C HIS A 250 -0.98 -11.16 -30.45
N LEU A 251 -0.87 -10.10 -29.63
CA LEU A 251 -1.90 -9.08 -29.43
C LEU A 251 -3.25 -9.69 -29.00
N THR A 252 -3.21 -10.70 -28.12
CA THR A 252 -4.40 -11.36 -27.61
C THR A 252 -4.74 -10.91 -26.19
N SER A 253 -6.02 -10.98 -25.87
CA SER A 253 -6.48 -10.78 -24.50
C SER A 253 -7.58 -11.78 -24.14
N ARG A 254 -7.64 -12.15 -22.86
CA ARG A 254 -8.65 -13.09 -22.36
C ARG A 254 -9.03 -12.77 -20.92
N LEU A 255 -10.24 -13.19 -20.56
CA LEU A 255 -10.68 -13.19 -19.17
C LEU A 255 -10.46 -14.59 -18.58
N VAL A 256 -9.76 -14.63 -17.44
CA VAL A 256 -9.51 -15.86 -16.69
C VAL A 256 -10.38 -15.80 -15.43
N GLN A 257 -11.20 -16.85 -15.22
CA GLN A 257 -12.03 -16.95 -14.02
C GLN A 257 -11.15 -17.29 -12.82
N PHE A 258 -11.36 -16.59 -11.70
CA PHE A 258 -10.71 -16.92 -10.44
C PHE A 258 -11.25 -18.20 -9.81
N ALA A 259 -10.52 -18.76 -8.85
CA ALA A 259 -11.05 -19.68 -7.89
C ALA A 259 -12.25 -19.08 -7.15
N GLY A 260 -13.10 -19.91 -6.56
CA GLY A 260 -14.22 -19.44 -5.75
C GLY A 260 -13.76 -18.68 -4.48
N TYR A 261 -14.72 -18.06 -3.81
CA TYR A 261 -14.51 -17.51 -2.47
C TYR A 261 -14.13 -18.63 -1.50
N ASP A 262 -13.03 -18.46 -0.80
CA ASP A 262 -12.57 -19.36 0.26
C ASP A 262 -12.96 -18.78 1.61
N ALA A 263 -13.95 -19.39 2.26
CA ALA A 263 -14.45 -18.93 3.57
C ALA A 263 -13.43 -19.09 4.71
N GLU A 264 -12.46 -19.99 4.54
CA GLU A 264 -11.40 -20.23 5.54
C GLU A 264 -10.17 -19.34 5.32
N CYS A 265 -10.18 -18.47 4.30
CA CYS A 265 -9.07 -17.58 4.04
C CYS A 265 -8.95 -16.50 5.13
N PRO A 266 -7.84 -16.43 5.87
CA PRO A 266 -7.67 -15.51 7.00
C PRO A 266 -7.58 -14.03 6.57
N GLU A 267 -7.44 -13.77 5.27
CA GLU A 267 -7.32 -12.42 4.74
C GLU A 267 -8.69 -11.77 4.40
N HIS A 268 -9.80 -12.37 4.81
CA HIS A 268 -11.14 -11.81 4.64
C HIS A 268 -11.65 -11.04 5.85
N ASP A 269 -10.88 -11.02 6.94
CA ASP A 269 -11.27 -10.33 8.15
C ASP A 269 -11.45 -8.85 7.91
N ARG A 270 -12.60 -8.33 8.35
CA ARG A 270 -12.91 -6.91 8.34
C ARG A 270 -12.86 -6.38 9.77
N TRP A 271 -12.06 -5.37 9.97
CA TRP A 271 -11.91 -4.78 11.30
C TRP A 271 -13.02 -3.77 11.56
N GLU A 272 -14.06 -4.21 12.24
CA GLU A 272 -15.26 -3.41 12.58
C GLU A 272 -15.92 -3.91 13.88
N PRO A 273 -16.50 -3.01 14.68
CA PRO A 273 -16.45 -1.56 14.57
C PRO A 273 -15.09 -0.98 15.01
N VAL A 274 -14.68 0.13 14.41
CA VAL A 274 -13.45 0.85 14.79
C VAL A 274 -13.84 2.10 15.59
N GLN A 275 -13.24 2.28 16.76
CA GLN A 275 -13.44 3.44 17.63
C GLN A 275 -12.25 4.40 17.47
N PRO A 276 -12.46 5.73 17.48
CA PRO A 276 -11.37 6.69 17.43
C PRO A 276 -10.71 6.87 18.80
N THR A 277 -9.40 7.19 18.82
CA THR A 277 -8.68 7.67 20.01
C THR A 277 -7.89 8.94 19.67
N PRO A 278 -7.75 9.91 20.61
CA PRO A 278 -6.93 11.09 20.39
C PRO A 278 -5.41 10.80 20.40
N LEU A 279 -5.00 9.55 20.60
CA LEU A 279 -3.60 9.16 20.52
C LEU A 279 -3.05 9.39 19.12
N THR A 280 -1.74 9.69 19.07
CA THR A 280 -0.93 9.71 17.85
C THR A 280 0.11 8.59 17.92
N HIS A 281 0.74 8.27 16.80
CA HIS A 281 1.89 7.35 16.76
C HIS A 281 3.12 7.88 17.55
N GLN A 282 3.11 9.16 18.00
CA GLN A 282 4.15 9.75 18.85
C GLN A 282 3.94 9.46 20.34
N ALA A 283 2.78 8.96 20.76
CA ALA A 283 2.58 8.52 22.12
C ALA A 283 3.52 7.36 22.48
N THR A 284 4.03 7.34 23.71
CA THR A 284 4.80 6.21 24.19
C THR A 284 3.93 4.97 24.40
N ALA A 285 4.55 3.79 24.42
CA ALA A 285 3.86 2.53 24.69
C ALA A 285 3.09 2.58 26.02
N ALA A 286 3.68 3.15 27.06
CA ALA A 286 3.05 3.31 28.38
C ALA A 286 1.85 4.28 28.32
N GLU A 287 2.00 5.45 27.67
CA GLU A 287 0.91 6.42 27.50
C GLU A 287 -0.24 5.82 26.70
N ALA A 288 0.06 5.13 25.61
CA ALA A 288 -0.93 4.49 24.77
C ALA A 288 -1.70 3.42 25.55
N LEU A 289 -1.01 2.54 26.28
CA LEU A 289 -1.64 1.49 27.08
C LEU A 289 -2.54 2.08 28.17
N ALA A 290 -2.06 3.09 28.89
CA ALA A 290 -2.83 3.78 29.94
C ALA A 290 -4.11 4.44 29.37
N GLN A 291 -3.98 5.18 28.26
CA GLN A 291 -5.11 5.83 27.59
C GLN A 291 -6.13 4.82 27.08
N LEU A 292 -5.68 3.72 26.46
CA LEU A 292 -6.57 2.67 25.94
C LEU A 292 -7.33 1.97 27.07
N ARG A 293 -6.66 1.65 28.19
CA ARG A 293 -7.29 1.07 29.39
C ARG A 293 -8.37 1.98 29.96
N GLN A 294 -8.09 3.28 30.03
CA GLN A 294 -9.04 4.27 30.50
C GLN A 294 -10.23 4.41 29.55
N GLN A 295 -9.98 4.54 28.25
CA GLN A 295 -11.03 4.73 27.22
C GLN A 295 -12.00 3.55 27.17
N LEU A 296 -11.48 2.32 27.23
CA LEU A 296 -12.26 1.09 27.13
C LEU A 296 -12.85 0.64 28.48
N ASN A 297 -12.40 1.21 29.60
CA ASN A 297 -12.65 0.70 30.94
C ASN A 297 -12.19 -0.78 31.08
N TRP A 298 -11.05 -1.10 30.49
CA TRP A 298 -10.40 -2.39 30.49
C TRP A 298 -9.06 -2.32 31.25
N PRO A 299 -9.03 -2.59 32.55
CA PRO A 299 -7.83 -2.39 33.37
C PRO A 299 -6.65 -3.33 33.01
N GLU A 300 -6.96 -4.49 32.44
CA GLU A 300 -5.96 -5.49 32.02
C GLU A 300 -5.78 -5.54 30.50
N ALA A 301 -6.21 -4.48 29.79
CA ALA A 301 -6.06 -4.43 28.34
C ALA A 301 -4.60 -4.54 27.93
N THR A 302 -4.38 -5.24 26.84
CA THR A 302 -3.10 -5.44 26.17
C THR A 302 -3.21 -4.93 24.72
N LEU A 303 -2.20 -4.18 24.26
CA LEU A 303 -2.10 -3.78 22.87
C LEU A 303 -1.37 -4.89 22.09
N LEU A 304 -2.01 -5.42 21.07
CA LEU A 304 -1.42 -6.43 20.19
C LEU A 304 -0.64 -5.75 19.05
N LEU A 305 0.60 -6.17 18.84
CA LEU A 305 1.44 -5.72 17.72
C LEU A 305 1.14 -6.57 16.47
N MET A 306 -0.10 -6.53 16.01
CA MET A 306 -0.54 -7.23 14.80
C MET A 306 0.16 -6.65 13.58
N ASP A 307 0.82 -7.48 12.77
CA ASP A 307 1.60 -7.06 11.58
C ASP A 307 2.80 -6.11 11.85
N HIS A 308 3.02 -5.73 13.11
CA HIS A 308 4.10 -4.84 13.56
C HIS A 308 5.01 -5.59 14.54
N THR A 309 5.61 -6.68 14.08
CA THR A 309 6.52 -7.47 14.91
C THR A 309 7.69 -6.61 15.40
N PHE A 310 7.93 -6.64 16.71
CA PHE A 310 9.04 -5.95 17.33
C PHE A 310 10.08 -6.97 17.81
N VAL A 311 11.34 -6.78 17.42
CA VAL A 311 12.44 -7.69 17.75
C VAL A 311 13.22 -7.15 18.91
N ASP A 312 13.18 -7.85 20.05
CA ASP A 312 13.91 -7.51 21.27
C ASP A 312 15.41 -7.78 21.10
N TYR A 313 15.75 -9.02 20.73
CA TYR A 313 17.14 -9.43 20.52
C TYR A 313 17.24 -10.55 19.49
N LEU A 314 18.47 -10.77 19.03
CA LEU A 314 18.85 -11.90 18.18
C LEU A 314 19.77 -12.85 18.94
N ILE A 315 19.72 -14.14 18.60
CA ILE A 315 20.69 -15.14 19.03
C ILE A 315 21.41 -15.70 17.80
N ASP A 316 22.72 -15.55 17.76
CA ASP A 316 23.56 -16.16 16.74
C ASP A 316 23.54 -17.69 16.90
N ARG A 317 23.04 -18.41 15.90
CA ARG A 317 22.90 -19.87 15.91
C ARG A 317 24.22 -20.62 16.02
N THR A 318 25.32 -19.97 15.67
CA THR A 318 26.66 -20.58 15.65
C THR A 318 27.39 -20.41 16.98
N THR A 319 27.24 -19.25 17.59
CA THR A 319 27.99 -18.86 18.80
C THR A 319 27.15 -18.83 20.06
N ASP A 320 25.82 -18.95 19.92
CA ASP A 320 24.81 -18.79 20.97
C ASP A 320 24.88 -17.43 21.69
N GLN A 321 25.42 -16.41 20.99
CA GLN A 321 25.55 -15.08 21.55
C GLN A 321 24.30 -14.24 21.27
N ARG A 322 23.86 -13.53 22.31
CA ARG A 322 22.77 -12.56 22.21
C ARG A 322 23.28 -11.22 21.66
N ILE A 323 22.49 -10.63 20.76
CA ILE A 323 22.66 -9.29 20.21
C ILE A 323 21.36 -8.52 20.49
N ASP A 324 21.43 -7.53 21.36
CA ASP A 324 20.26 -6.68 21.65
C ASP A 324 19.95 -5.79 20.45
N VAL A 325 18.67 -5.71 20.08
CA VAL A 325 18.19 -5.03 18.87
C VAL A 325 17.21 -3.92 19.21
N GLY A 326 16.06 -4.25 19.79
CA GLY A 326 15.03 -3.28 20.16
C GLY A 326 14.46 -2.49 18.99
N LEU A 327 14.12 -3.16 17.88
CA LEU A 327 13.66 -2.53 16.62
C LEU A 327 12.47 -3.27 16.02
N PRO A 328 11.64 -2.59 15.20
CA PRO A 328 10.67 -3.27 14.35
C PRO A 328 11.38 -4.24 13.40
N ASP A 329 10.72 -5.33 13.04
CA ASP A 329 11.29 -6.42 12.25
C ASP A 329 11.86 -5.96 10.90
N TYR A 330 11.18 -5.00 10.23
CA TYR A 330 11.63 -4.46 8.95
C TYR A 330 12.96 -3.68 9.03
N ALA A 331 13.34 -3.19 10.22
CA ALA A 331 14.59 -2.46 10.45
C ALA A 331 15.77 -3.37 10.84
N VAL A 332 15.49 -4.62 11.21
CA VAL A 332 16.50 -5.56 11.73
C VAL A 332 17.57 -5.90 10.70
N GLU A 333 17.19 -6.06 9.43
CA GLU A 333 18.15 -6.38 8.36
C GLU A 333 19.19 -5.27 8.19
N ALA A 334 18.74 -4.01 8.16
CA ALA A 334 19.64 -2.85 8.07
C ALA A 334 20.57 -2.76 9.31
N PHE A 335 20.03 -3.04 10.49
CA PHE A 335 20.81 -3.08 11.73
C PHE A 335 21.91 -4.16 11.64
N ILE A 336 21.57 -5.38 11.22
CA ILE A 336 22.53 -6.49 11.13
C ILE A 336 23.63 -6.21 10.12
N THR A 337 23.32 -5.63 8.96
CA THR A 337 24.34 -5.31 7.93
C THR A 337 25.38 -4.30 8.41
N THR A 338 25.02 -3.43 9.36
CA THR A 338 25.92 -2.44 9.95
C THR A 338 26.61 -2.94 11.22
N HIS A 339 26.11 -4.02 11.84
CA HIS A 339 26.68 -4.55 13.08
C HIS A 339 27.99 -5.29 12.81
N PRO A 340 29.06 -5.08 13.60
CA PRO A 340 30.40 -5.67 13.35
C PRO A 340 30.44 -7.18 13.20
N ARG A 341 29.48 -7.89 13.81
CA ARG A 341 29.33 -9.36 13.71
C ARG A 341 28.34 -9.78 12.62
N GLY A 342 27.36 -8.94 12.30
CA GLY A 342 26.29 -9.25 11.37
C GLY A 342 26.69 -9.09 9.91
N SER A 343 27.67 -8.22 9.60
CA SER A 343 28.12 -7.93 8.25
C SER A 343 28.71 -9.15 7.50
N GLN A 344 29.00 -10.24 8.20
CA GLN A 344 29.57 -11.47 7.63
C GLN A 344 28.60 -12.64 7.60
N LEU A 345 27.43 -12.52 8.23
CA LEU A 345 26.47 -13.63 8.36
C LEU A 345 25.11 -13.23 7.75
N PRO A 346 24.45 -14.14 7.03
CA PRO A 346 23.09 -13.90 6.58
C PRO A 346 22.13 -13.85 7.78
N LEU A 347 21.04 -13.07 7.67
CA LEU A 347 20.05 -12.92 8.73
C LEU A 347 19.49 -14.27 9.24
N GLN A 348 19.45 -15.26 8.37
CA GLN A 348 19.06 -16.66 8.68
C GLN A 348 19.98 -17.35 9.70
N ALA A 349 21.16 -16.81 9.95
CA ALA A 349 22.07 -17.32 10.97
C ALA A 349 21.62 -16.97 12.40
N PHE A 350 20.54 -16.18 12.55
CA PHE A 350 20.04 -15.69 13.84
C PHE A 350 18.65 -16.25 14.16
N TYR A 351 18.39 -16.50 15.45
CA TYR A 351 17.04 -16.60 15.99
C TYR A 351 16.60 -15.23 16.47
N GLN A 352 15.35 -14.85 16.15
CA GLN A 352 14.75 -13.60 16.63
C GLN A 352 13.91 -13.88 17.87
N HIS A 353 14.08 -13.06 18.88
CA HIS A 353 13.16 -12.98 20.00
C HIS A 353 12.18 -11.82 19.72
N GLU A 354 10.94 -12.19 19.41
CA GLU A 354 9.89 -11.26 19.00
C GLU A 354 8.96 -10.94 20.15
N ILE A 355 8.55 -9.69 20.24
CA ILE A 355 7.49 -9.21 21.13
C ILE A 355 6.26 -8.90 20.29
N SER A 356 5.14 -9.53 20.60
CA SER A 356 3.88 -9.41 19.87
C SER A 356 2.82 -8.58 20.60
N ARG A 357 3.11 -8.08 21.81
CA ARG A 357 2.17 -7.34 22.66
C ARG A 357 2.86 -6.31 23.54
N VAL A 358 2.11 -5.27 23.87
CA VAL A 358 2.48 -4.27 24.87
C VAL A 358 1.53 -4.45 26.07
N ASP A 359 2.10 -4.84 27.21
CA ASP A 359 1.46 -5.00 28.50
C ASP A 359 2.35 -4.42 29.63
N ASP A 360 2.03 -4.70 30.89
CA ASP A 360 2.80 -4.20 32.02
C ASP A 360 4.24 -4.76 32.13
N GLN A 361 4.56 -5.82 31.37
CA GLN A 361 5.88 -6.43 31.32
C GLN A 361 6.67 -6.02 30.07
N PHE A 362 6.10 -5.15 29.24
CA PHE A 362 6.77 -4.70 28.02
C PHE A 362 8.07 -3.96 28.38
N PRO A 363 9.23 -4.40 27.85
CA PRO A 363 10.53 -3.92 28.31
C PRO A 363 10.89 -2.49 27.86
N TYR A 364 10.11 -1.90 26.95
CA TYR A 364 10.39 -0.59 26.34
C TYR A 364 9.21 0.39 26.47
N PRO A 365 8.72 0.69 27.70
CA PRO A 365 7.52 1.50 27.91
C PRO A 365 7.64 2.94 27.39
N ASP A 366 8.85 3.46 27.29
CA ASP A 366 9.14 4.83 26.84
C ASP A 366 9.31 4.95 25.31
N LEU A 367 9.34 3.83 24.55
CA LEU A 367 9.36 3.90 23.10
C LEU A 367 8.02 4.39 22.58
N THR A 368 8.06 5.27 21.56
CA THR A 368 6.84 5.71 20.88
C THR A 368 6.25 4.58 20.03
N LEU A 369 4.96 4.64 19.77
CA LEU A 369 4.29 3.71 18.87
C LEU A 369 4.98 3.71 17.48
N GLN A 370 5.44 4.87 17.01
CA GLN A 370 6.24 4.97 15.78
C GLN A 370 7.54 4.18 15.88
N ALA A 371 8.25 4.26 17.00
CA ALA A 371 9.48 3.49 17.21
C ALA A 371 9.22 1.97 17.29
N LEU A 372 8.00 1.57 17.65
CA LEU A 372 7.54 0.17 17.57
C LEU A 372 7.13 -0.25 16.15
N GLY A 373 7.21 0.64 15.17
CA GLY A 373 6.83 0.37 13.78
C GLY A 373 5.36 0.63 13.48
N ILE A 374 4.61 1.24 14.39
CA ILE A 374 3.19 1.57 14.19
C ILE A 374 3.09 2.91 13.45
N PRO A 375 2.53 2.94 12.23
CA PRO A 375 2.45 4.15 11.42
C PRO A 375 1.37 5.12 11.94
N ASP A 376 1.36 6.33 11.37
CA ASP A 376 0.28 7.29 11.60
C ASP A 376 -1.07 6.73 11.13
N ARG A 377 -2.16 7.06 11.85
CA ARG A 377 -3.51 6.57 11.58
C ARG A 377 -3.65 5.04 11.58
N GLU A 378 -2.80 4.34 12.31
CA GLU A 378 -2.99 2.90 12.45
C GLU A 378 -4.26 2.57 13.24
N VAL A 379 -4.84 1.41 12.96
CA VAL A 379 -5.90 0.82 13.77
C VAL A 379 -5.26 -0.21 14.70
N LEU A 380 -5.18 0.14 15.96
CA LEU A 380 -4.65 -0.71 17.01
C LEU A 380 -5.63 -1.83 17.35
N VAL A 381 -5.11 -3.01 17.63
CA VAL A 381 -5.89 -4.13 18.18
C VAL A 381 -5.64 -4.21 19.68
N VAL A 382 -6.69 -4.03 20.46
CA VAL A 382 -6.64 -4.10 21.92
C VAL A 382 -7.43 -5.30 22.41
N GLU A 383 -6.83 -6.08 23.29
CA GLU A 383 -7.40 -7.32 23.81
C GLU A 383 -7.49 -7.29 25.33
N GLN A 384 -8.59 -7.82 25.87
CA GLN A 384 -8.71 -8.18 27.28
C GLN A 384 -9.50 -9.48 27.40
N ALA A 385 -8.92 -10.51 28.03
CA ALA A 385 -9.48 -11.84 28.14
C ALA A 385 -9.78 -12.45 26.77
N HIS A 386 -11.06 -12.49 26.35
CA HIS A 386 -11.48 -13.04 25.05
C HIS A 386 -12.16 -11.97 24.16
N GLU A 387 -12.12 -10.71 24.59
CA GLU A 387 -12.69 -9.60 23.85
C GLU A 387 -11.58 -8.84 23.12
N GLN A 388 -11.84 -8.46 21.88
CA GLN A 388 -10.96 -7.62 21.08
C GLN A 388 -11.73 -6.40 20.58
N CYS A 389 -11.05 -5.28 20.48
CA CYS A 389 -11.57 -4.09 19.83
C CYS A 389 -10.51 -3.41 18.97
N TYR A 390 -10.99 -2.61 18.03
CA TYR A 390 -10.19 -1.90 17.04
C TYR A 390 -10.24 -0.39 17.32
N ILE A 391 -9.07 0.22 17.48
CA ILE A 391 -8.93 1.62 17.89
C ILE A 391 -8.07 2.39 16.91
N GLU A 392 -8.65 3.36 16.19
CA GLU A 392 -7.93 4.19 15.21
C GLU A 392 -7.23 5.37 15.89
N LEU A 393 -5.93 5.54 15.61
CA LEU A 393 -5.16 6.72 15.98
C LEU A 393 -5.64 7.93 15.18
N THR A 394 -6.39 8.85 15.81
CA THR A 394 -6.95 10.03 15.14
C THR A 394 -6.37 11.35 15.61
N GLY A 395 -5.48 11.35 16.60
CA GLY A 395 -4.77 12.52 17.12
C GLY A 395 -3.76 13.08 16.13
N CYS A 396 -4.18 13.35 14.91
CA CYS A 396 -3.31 13.86 13.87
C CYS A 396 -2.70 15.21 14.25
N GLN A 397 -1.38 15.34 14.23
CA GLN A 397 -0.76 16.65 14.08
C GLN A 397 -1.11 17.10 12.66
N SER A 398 -1.81 18.21 12.53
CA SER A 398 -2.02 18.88 11.25
C SER A 398 -0.67 19.08 10.57
N ILE A 399 -0.39 18.27 9.56
CA ILE A 399 0.74 18.52 8.67
C ILE A 399 0.39 19.84 7.97
N ASN A 400 1.02 20.91 8.42
CA ASN A 400 0.98 22.19 7.72
C ASN A 400 1.57 21.97 6.31
N HIS A 401 0.73 22.21 5.32
CA HIS A 401 1.03 22.14 3.88
C HIS A 401 2.08 23.15 3.44
#